data_abb00d7fb1624475a06742344346fb6f
#
_entry.id   abb00d7fb1624475a06742344346fb6f
#
_cell.length_a   1.000
_cell.length_b   1.000
_cell.length_c   1.000
_cell.angle_alpha   90.00
_cell.angle_beta   90.00
_cell.angle_gamma   90.00
#
_symmetry.space_group_name_H-M   'P 1'
#
loop_
_entity.id
_entity.type
_entity.pdbx_description
1 polymer ?
#
loop_
_entity_poly.entity_id
_entity_poly.type
_entity_poly.pdbx_seq_one_letter_code
_entity_poly.pdbx_strand_id
1 'polypeptide(L)'
;MATACVIICGGGPNPALDQIDNLIKAYDQVYFVGADRGALRIVRAGYELDVGLGDFDSVSEEERQVIKAHSQEFQAFPSEKDDTDGHLALDLAMNRWPEADYVALGFLGERGGRLDHFLANIWLAHQPRFQAGLSRLTLLEAHHKVRFLEPGQHVLAYEPCLYLSVISLTPVQGLTIQGAKYTLPATDYASPQSLISNEYKASQEPVEIAFESGLVMIFWVNQV
;
A
#
# COMPACT_ATOMS: atom_id res chain seq x y z
N MET A 1 -16.54 10.23 2.62
CA MET A 1 -15.17 10.04 3.15
C MET A 1 -15.16 8.69 3.85
N ALA A 2 -14.14 7.90 3.67
CA ALA A 2 -14.02 6.66 4.44
C ALA A 2 -13.88 7.04 5.91
N THR A 3 -14.75 6.51 6.75
CA THR A 3 -14.72 6.71 8.20
C THR A 3 -13.80 5.69 8.88
N ALA A 4 -13.35 4.68 8.15
CA ALA A 4 -12.53 3.59 8.66
C ALA A 4 -11.26 3.37 7.82
N CYS A 5 -10.17 3.02 8.51
CA CYS A 5 -8.90 2.61 7.91
C CYS A 5 -8.45 1.27 8.51
N VAL A 6 -7.91 0.39 7.68
CA VAL A 6 -7.20 -0.81 8.13
C VAL A 6 -5.71 -0.62 7.87
N ILE A 7 -4.92 -0.61 8.92
CA ILE A 7 -3.46 -0.59 8.85
C ILE A 7 -2.97 -2.04 8.86
N ILE A 8 -2.34 -2.45 7.76
CA ILE A 8 -1.80 -3.80 7.58
C ILE A 8 -0.27 -3.70 7.64
N CYS A 9 0.39 -4.42 8.54
CA CYS A 9 1.85 -4.43 8.61
C CYS A 9 2.40 -5.79 8.22
N GLY A 10 3.23 -5.80 7.15
CA GLY A 10 3.97 -6.97 6.69
C GLY A 10 5.39 -7.06 7.25
N GLY A 11 6.11 -8.10 6.83
CA GLY A 11 7.46 -8.41 7.31
C GLY A 11 8.59 -7.58 6.67
N GLY A 12 8.32 -6.77 5.63
CA GLY A 12 9.34 -5.99 4.93
C GLY A 12 10.11 -5.03 5.85
N PRO A 13 11.36 -4.67 5.52
CA PRO A 13 12.13 -3.72 6.31
C PRO A 13 11.56 -2.30 6.20
N ASN A 14 11.85 -1.45 7.18
CA ASN A 14 11.51 -0.01 7.21
C ASN A 14 10.04 0.35 6.96
N PRO A 15 9.06 -0.35 7.56
CA PRO A 15 7.67 0.09 7.50
C PRO A 15 7.54 1.48 8.14
N ALA A 16 6.67 2.33 7.59
CA ALA A 16 6.45 3.70 8.06
C ALA A 16 5.64 3.74 9.38
N LEU A 17 6.14 3.12 10.45
CA LEU A 17 5.44 3.05 11.74
C LEU A 17 5.23 4.43 12.38
N ASP A 18 6.12 5.38 12.11
CA ASP A 18 6.03 6.77 12.56
C ASP A 18 4.83 7.52 11.97
N GLN A 19 4.22 7.01 10.90
CA GLN A 19 3.03 7.58 10.28
C GLN A 19 1.72 7.10 10.93
N ILE A 20 1.76 6.06 11.77
CA ILE A 20 0.55 5.47 12.37
C ILE A 20 -0.26 6.50 13.15
N ASP A 21 0.36 7.33 13.97
CA ASP A 21 -0.33 8.37 14.74
C ASP A 21 -1.06 9.40 13.86
N ASN A 22 -0.50 9.71 12.69
CA ASN A 22 -1.13 10.60 11.72
C ASN A 22 -2.33 9.93 11.05
N LEU A 23 -2.22 8.63 10.74
CA LEU A 23 -3.32 7.84 10.18
C LEU A 23 -4.46 7.73 11.19
N ILE A 24 -4.18 7.42 12.46
CA ILE A 24 -5.21 7.35 13.51
C ILE A 24 -5.99 8.68 13.63
N LYS A 25 -5.31 9.82 13.51
CA LYS A 25 -5.96 11.14 13.58
C LYS A 25 -6.81 11.48 12.35
N ALA A 26 -6.56 10.82 11.23
CA ALA A 26 -7.23 11.10 9.96
C ALA A 26 -8.55 10.33 9.78
N TYR A 27 -8.81 9.29 10.60
CA TYR A 27 -9.97 8.40 10.47
C TYR A 27 -10.74 8.29 11.79
N ASP A 28 -12.05 8.06 11.70
CA ASP A 28 -12.91 7.87 12.87
C ASP A 28 -12.69 6.49 13.52
N GLN A 29 -12.33 5.48 12.72
CA GLN A 29 -12.04 4.12 13.16
C GLN A 29 -10.77 3.60 12.49
N VAL A 30 -9.91 2.95 13.28
CA VAL A 30 -8.67 2.34 12.77
C VAL A 30 -8.58 0.92 13.30
N TYR A 31 -8.32 -0.03 12.39
CA TYR A 31 -8.10 -1.43 12.68
C TYR A 31 -6.67 -1.81 12.36
N PHE A 32 -6.11 -2.75 13.12
CA PHE A 32 -4.73 -3.21 12.95
C PHE A 32 -4.67 -4.69 12.60
N VAL A 33 -4.07 -5.00 11.45
CA VAL A 33 -3.79 -6.37 11.00
C VAL A 33 -2.28 -6.54 10.86
N GLY A 34 -1.71 -7.50 11.57
CA GLY A 34 -0.28 -7.78 11.51
C GLY A 34 0.02 -9.14 10.92
N ALA A 35 0.95 -9.19 9.94
CA ALA A 35 1.45 -10.41 9.34
C ALA A 35 2.86 -10.73 9.86
N ASP A 36 3.05 -11.87 10.53
CA ASP A 36 4.34 -12.34 11.07
C ASP A 36 5.08 -11.28 11.89
N ARG A 37 6.30 -10.94 11.47
CA ARG A 37 7.12 -9.89 12.09
C ARG A 37 6.44 -8.52 12.05
N GLY A 38 5.53 -8.27 11.10
CA GLY A 38 4.71 -7.05 11.04
C GLY A 38 3.79 -6.93 12.25
N ALA A 39 3.20 -8.03 12.70
CA ALA A 39 2.39 -8.07 13.92
C ALA A 39 3.22 -7.65 15.15
N LEU A 40 4.43 -8.20 15.29
CA LEU A 40 5.33 -7.82 16.38
C LEU A 40 5.69 -6.33 16.36
N ARG A 41 5.89 -5.76 15.18
CA ARG A 41 6.22 -4.33 15.03
C ARG A 41 5.08 -3.41 15.49
N ILE A 42 3.83 -3.73 15.13
CA ILE A 42 2.66 -2.98 15.61
C ILE A 42 2.59 -3.04 17.13
N VAL A 43 2.71 -4.23 17.73
CA VAL A 43 2.69 -4.41 19.18
C VAL A 43 3.83 -3.64 19.88
N ARG A 44 5.05 -3.70 19.33
CA ARG A 44 6.20 -2.94 19.87
C ARG A 44 6.07 -1.43 19.70
N ALA A 45 5.29 -0.98 18.73
CA ALA A 45 4.93 0.43 18.57
C ALA A 45 3.84 0.89 19.56
N GLY A 46 3.31 -0.02 20.38
CA GLY A 46 2.33 0.28 21.44
C GLY A 46 0.87 0.16 21.04
N TYR A 47 0.57 -0.52 19.91
CA TYR A 47 -0.80 -0.73 19.44
C TYR A 47 -1.24 -2.18 19.64
N GLU A 48 -2.54 -2.36 19.90
CA GLU A 48 -3.19 -3.67 19.95
C GLU A 48 -3.59 -4.09 18.53
N LEU A 49 -3.57 -5.39 18.24
CA LEU A 49 -3.98 -5.97 16.96
C LEU A 49 -5.46 -6.42 17.02
N ASP A 50 -6.24 -6.05 16.01
CA ASP A 50 -7.51 -6.71 15.75
C ASP A 50 -7.26 -8.15 15.25
N VAL A 51 -6.27 -8.32 14.37
CA VAL A 51 -5.86 -9.65 13.89
C VAL A 51 -4.34 -9.75 13.78
N GLY A 52 -3.76 -10.76 14.43
CA GLY A 52 -2.39 -11.21 14.20
C GLY A 52 -2.41 -12.54 13.44
N LEU A 53 -1.74 -12.61 12.27
CA LEU A 53 -1.77 -13.80 11.44
C LEU A 53 -0.40 -14.14 10.83
N GLY A 54 -0.21 -15.40 10.45
CA GLY A 54 1.01 -15.86 9.78
C GLY A 54 1.43 -17.26 10.21
N ASP A 55 2.57 -17.75 9.70
CA ASP A 55 3.23 -18.97 10.20
C ASP A 55 4.17 -18.68 11.37
N PHE A 56 4.53 -17.39 11.54
CA PHE A 56 5.38 -16.89 12.62
C PHE A 56 6.79 -17.50 12.65
N ASP A 57 7.30 -18.00 11.52
CA ASP A 57 8.65 -18.55 11.40
C ASP A 57 9.76 -17.48 11.54
N SER A 58 9.39 -16.23 11.30
CA SER A 58 10.29 -15.06 11.37
C SER A 58 10.44 -14.47 12.78
N VAL A 59 9.75 -15.02 13.80
CA VAL A 59 9.76 -14.54 15.19
C VAL A 59 10.07 -15.67 16.16
N SER A 60 10.59 -15.34 17.36
CA SER A 60 10.80 -16.35 18.41
C SER A 60 9.49 -16.78 19.06
N GLU A 61 9.52 -17.87 19.83
CA GLU A 61 8.30 -18.33 20.54
C GLU A 61 7.86 -17.31 21.59
N GLU A 62 8.81 -16.64 22.26
CA GLU A 62 8.50 -15.56 23.21
C GLU A 62 7.81 -14.36 22.50
N GLU A 63 8.32 -13.98 21.34
CA GLU A 63 7.75 -12.91 20.50
C GLU A 63 6.35 -13.30 20.00
N ARG A 64 6.15 -14.58 19.61
CA ARG A 64 4.86 -15.12 19.20
C ARG A 64 3.83 -15.04 20.33
N GLN A 65 4.23 -15.35 21.56
CA GLN A 65 3.34 -15.21 22.75
C GLN A 65 2.98 -13.74 23.00
N VAL A 66 3.92 -12.81 22.79
CA VAL A 66 3.65 -11.37 22.89
C VAL A 66 2.61 -10.95 21.83
N ILE A 67 2.79 -11.35 20.57
CA ILE A 67 1.80 -11.07 19.49
C ILE A 67 0.43 -11.61 19.89
N LYS A 68 0.38 -12.87 20.31
CA LYS A 68 -0.88 -13.53 20.70
C LYS A 68 -1.58 -12.82 21.86
N ALA A 69 -0.84 -12.37 22.87
CA ALA A 69 -1.38 -11.66 24.03
C ALA A 69 -1.96 -10.28 23.69
N HIS A 70 -1.46 -9.66 22.59
CA HIS A 70 -1.88 -8.33 22.11
C HIS A 70 -2.75 -8.39 20.84
N SER A 71 -3.31 -9.55 20.52
CA SER A 71 -4.23 -9.74 19.38
C SER A 71 -5.62 -10.12 19.89
N GLN A 72 -6.66 -9.43 19.39
CA GLN A 72 -8.05 -9.85 19.64
C GLN A 72 -8.32 -11.20 18.96
N GLU A 73 -7.77 -11.39 17.77
CA GLU A 73 -7.82 -12.63 17.02
C GLU A 73 -6.40 -13.03 16.59
N PHE A 74 -6.02 -14.29 16.82
CA PHE A 74 -4.72 -14.83 16.47
C PHE A 74 -4.87 -16.05 15.57
N GLN A 75 -4.39 -15.97 14.32
CA GLN A 75 -4.51 -17.03 13.31
C GLN A 75 -3.12 -17.53 12.92
N ALA A 76 -2.81 -18.79 13.26
CA ALA A 76 -1.58 -19.45 12.82
C ALA A 76 -1.86 -20.33 11.61
N PHE A 77 -1.07 -20.18 10.55
CA PHE A 77 -1.15 -20.96 9.31
C PHE A 77 0.08 -21.87 9.15
N PRO A 78 0.00 -22.95 8.37
CA PRO A 78 1.18 -23.67 7.92
C PRO A 78 2.06 -22.78 7.03
N SER A 79 3.37 -23.02 7.03
CA SER A 79 4.31 -22.34 6.10
C SER A 79 4.15 -22.82 4.66
N GLU A 80 3.68 -24.05 4.45
CA GLU A 80 3.38 -24.60 3.12
C GLU A 80 2.03 -24.07 2.62
N LYS A 81 2.07 -22.91 1.93
CA LYS A 81 0.90 -22.23 1.34
C LYS A 81 1.31 -21.41 0.12
N ASP A 82 0.38 -21.23 -0.82
CA ASP A 82 0.63 -20.49 -2.07
C ASP A 82 0.71 -18.97 -1.86
N ASP A 83 0.05 -18.44 -0.82
CA ASP A 83 0.00 -17.03 -0.52
C ASP A 83 1.07 -16.59 0.50
N THR A 84 1.57 -15.38 0.33
CA THR A 84 2.36 -14.72 1.39
C THR A 84 1.45 -14.29 2.54
N ASP A 85 1.99 -14.21 3.76
CA ASP A 85 1.22 -13.73 4.93
C ASP A 85 0.71 -12.29 4.75
N GLY A 86 1.47 -11.45 4.03
CA GLY A 86 1.02 -10.13 3.63
C GLY A 86 -0.23 -10.14 2.74
N HIS A 87 -0.28 -11.04 1.75
CA HIS A 87 -1.46 -11.20 0.90
C HIS A 87 -2.66 -11.75 1.67
N LEU A 88 -2.46 -12.71 2.58
CA LEU A 88 -3.52 -13.21 3.45
C LEU A 88 -4.06 -12.12 4.38
N ALA A 89 -3.18 -11.28 4.94
CA ALA A 89 -3.58 -10.16 5.78
C ALA A 89 -4.41 -9.12 5.00
N LEU A 90 -4.01 -8.80 3.76
CA LEU A 90 -4.73 -7.88 2.90
C LEU A 90 -6.08 -8.44 2.47
N ASP A 91 -6.14 -9.72 2.09
CA ASP A 91 -7.38 -10.41 1.71
C ASP A 91 -8.36 -10.45 2.87
N LEU A 92 -7.90 -10.81 4.07
CA LEU A 92 -8.71 -10.77 5.29
C LEU A 92 -9.24 -9.35 5.56
N ALA A 93 -8.38 -8.33 5.45
CA ALA A 93 -8.76 -6.94 5.68
C ALA A 93 -9.84 -6.48 4.70
N MET A 94 -9.69 -6.74 3.40
CA MET A 94 -10.64 -6.35 2.38
C MET A 94 -11.99 -7.08 2.50
N ASN A 95 -11.98 -8.34 2.93
CA ASN A 95 -13.22 -9.10 3.16
C ASN A 95 -13.94 -8.68 4.44
N ARG A 96 -13.19 -8.34 5.51
CA ARG A 96 -13.77 -8.01 6.82
C ARG A 96 -14.25 -6.56 6.93
N TRP A 97 -13.55 -5.64 6.28
CA TRP A 97 -13.87 -4.20 6.27
C TRP A 97 -13.92 -3.65 4.83
N PRO A 98 -14.88 -4.09 4.00
CA PRO A 98 -14.87 -3.85 2.56
C PRO A 98 -14.96 -2.38 2.15
N GLU A 99 -15.45 -1.49 3.03
CA GLU A 99 -15.59 -0.06 2.76
C GLU A 99 -14.46 0.79 3.35
N ALA A 100 -13.49 0.18 4.02
CA ALA A 100 -12.37 0.90 4.62
C ALA A 100 -11.32 1.30 3.57
N ASP A 101 -10.51 2.30 3.90
CA ASP A 101 -9.22 2.52 3.26
C ASP A 101 -8.19 1.54 3.83
N TYR A 102 -7.23 1.13 3.03
CA TYR A 102 -6.18 0.17 3.43
C TYR A 102 -4.82 0.83 3.32
N VAL A 103 -4.05 0.78 4.40
CA VAL A 103 -2.66 1.25 4.40
C VAL A 103 -1.76 0.08 4.75
N ALA A 104 -1.01 -0.40 3.76
CA ALA A 104 -0.11 -1.53 3.90
C ALA A 104 1.34 -1.06 4.12
N LEU A 105 1.88 -1.35 5.29
CA LEU A 105 3.22 -1.00 5.73
C LEU A 105 4.14 -2.23 5.61
N GLY A 106 5.38 -2.05 5.13
CA GLY A 106 6.33 -3.16 4.97
C GLY A 106 6.04 -4.06 3.77
N PHE A 107 5.42 -3.52 2.71
CA PHE A 107 5.08 -4.25 1.48
C PHE A 107 6.00 -3.93 0.30
N LEU A 108 6.67 -2.76 0.28
CA LEU A 108 7.54 -2.37 -0.84
C LEU A 108 8.96 -2.92 -0.70
N GLY A 109 9.35 -3.35 0.49
CA GLY A 109 10.70 -3.91 0.72
C GLY A 109 11.82 -2.90 0.56
N GLU A 110 11.56 -1.64 0.87
CA GLU A 110 12.51 -0.56 0.80
C GLU A 110 13.79 -0.86 1.59
N ARG A 111 14.96 -0.58 1.00
CA ARG A 111 16.29 -0.70 1.62
C ARG A 111 16.58 -2.09 2.24
N GLY A 112 16.76 -3.07 1.37
CA GLY A 112 17.23 -4.40 1.75
C GLY A 112 16.13 -5.44 1.90
N GLY A 113 14.91 -5.14 1.46
CA GLY A 113 13.84 -6.14 1.33
C GLY A 113 14.04 -7.07 0.13
N ARG A 114 13.17 -8.07 0.07
CA ARG A 114 13.15 -9.06 -1.01
C ARG A 114 12.46 -8.48 -2.25
N LEU A 115 13.16 -8.41 -3.38
CA LEU A 115 12.64 -7.91 -4.66
C LEU A 115 11.49 -8.77 -5.23
N ASP A 116 11.52 -10.09 -4.98
CA ASP A 116 10.45 -11.00 -5.35
C ASP A 116 9.15 -10.68 -4.60
N HIS A 117 9.21 -10.34 -3.30
CA HIS A 117 8.05 -9.88 -2.54
C HIS A 117 7.55 -8.52 -3.04
N PHE A 118 8.46 -7.60 -3.38
CA PHE A 118 8.06 -6.32 -3.99
C PHE A 118 7.24 -6.54 -5.27
N LEU A 119 7.73 -7.40 -6.19
CA LEU A 119 7.03 -7.73 -7.41
C LEU A 119 5.68 -8.41 -7.14
N ALA A 120 5.63 -9.37 -6.20
CA ALA A 120 4.39 -10.02 -5.81
C ALA A 120 3.36 -9.02 -5.29
N ASN A 121 3.79 -8.04 -4.48
CA ASN A 121 2.93 -6.99 -3.95
C ASN A 121 2.46 -5.98 -5.01
N ILE A 122 3.21 -5.78 -6.10
CA ILE A 122 2.71 -5.01 -7.26
C ILE A 122 1.74 -5.86 -8.10
N TRP A 123 2.03 -7.17 -8.28
CA TRP A 123 1.19 -8.11 -9.03
C TRP A 123 -0.17 -8.38 -8.38
N LEU A 124 -0.35 -8.09 -7.07
CA LEU A 124 -1.67 -8.17 -6.42
C LEU A 124 -2.73 -7.36 -7.17
N ALA A 125 -2.32 -6.27 -7.82
CA ALA A 125 -3.18 -5.42 -8.63
C ALA A 125 -3.84 -6.13 -9.84
N HIS A 126 -3.36 -7.31 -10.20
CA HIS A 126 -3.96 -8.16 -11.23
C HIS A 126 -4.78 -9.33 -10.68
N GLN A 127 -4.83 -9.52 -9.36
CA GLN A 127 -5.58 -10.60 -8.75
C GLN A 127 -7.04 -10.20 -8.51
N PRO A 128 -8.03 -10.97 -9.00
CA PRO A 128 -9.45 -10.60 -8.91
C PRO A 128 -9.94 -10.32 -7.47
N ARG A 129 -9.40 -11.03 -6.47
CA ARG A 129 -9.78 -10.88 -5.06
C ARG A 129 -9.48 -9.50 -4.46
N PHE A 130 -8.49 -8.77 -5.01
CA PHE A 130 -8.12 -7.45 -4.51
C PHE A 130 -8.75 -6.28 -5.29
N GLN A 131 -9.40 -6.54 -6.42
CA GLN A 131 -9.92 -5.49 -7.31
C GLN A 131 -10.89 -4.55 -6.61
N ALA A 132 -11.81 -5.07 -5.79
CA ALA A 132 -12.80 -4.26 -5.10
C ALA A 132 -12.23 -3.25 -4.08
N GLY A 133 -11.02 -3.50 -3.57
CA GLY A 133 -10.34 -2.64 -2.61
C GLY A 133 -9.13 -1.89 -3.18
N LEU A 134 -8.75 -2.15 -4.43
CA LEU A 134 -7.47 -1.71 -4.98
C LEU A 134 -7.33 -0.19 -5.02
N SER A 135 -8.37 0.53 -5.41
CA SER A 135 -8.36 2.01 -5.46
C SER A 135 -8.28 2.68 -4.08
N ARG A 136 -8.59 1.91 -3.01
CA ARG A 136 -8.47 2.34 -1.61
C ARG A 136 -7.18 1.85 -0.94
N LEU A 137 -6.34 1.08 -1.65
CA LEU A 137 -5.08 0.56 -1.14
C LEU A 137 -3.94 1.58 -1.32
N THR A 138 -3.27 1.88 -0.23
CA THR A 138 -2.00 2.61 -0.22
C THR A 138 -0.90 1.71 0.34
N LEU A 139 0.16 1.48 -0.42
CA LEU A 139 1.40 0.88 0.11
C LEU A 139 2.28 2.03 0.62
N LEU A 140 2.68 1.97 1.88
CA LEU A 140 3.41 3.07 2.54
C LEU A 140 4.68 2.56 3.22
N GLU A 141 5.80 3.15 2.86
CA GLU A 141 7.11 2.95 3.50
C GLU A 141 7.68 4.28 3.95
N ALA A 142 8.85 4.25 4.57
CA ALA A 142 9.49 5.46 5.08
C ALA A 142 9.73 6.54 4.00
N HIS A 143 10.05 6.13 2.77
CA HIS A 143 10.39 7.05 1.69
C HIS A 143 9.53 6.90 0.42
N HIS A 144 8.66 5.91 0.37
CA HIS A 144 7.82 5.64 -0.79
C HIS A 144 6.36 5.46 -0.39
N LYS A 145 5.47 6.10 -1.15
CA LYS A 145 4.03 5.85 -1.12
C LYS A 145 3.57 5.43 -2.51
N VAL A 146 2.73 4.40 -2.56
CA VAL A 146 2.17 3.89 -3.81
C VAL A 146 0.66 3.79 -3.71
N ARG A 147 -0.04 4.24 -4.74
CA ARG A 147 -1.48 4.05 -4.92
C ARG A 147 -1.79 3.51 -6.29
N PHE A 148 -2.91 2.80 -6.40
CA PHE A 148 -3.45 2.29 -7.65
C PHE A 148 -4.64 3.15 -8.07
N LEU A 149 -4.72 3.47 -9.36
CA LEU A 149 -5.81 4.25 -9.94
C LEU A 149 -6.54 3.40 -10.98
N GLU A 150 -7.85 3.39 -10.88
CA GLU A 150 -8.77 2.84 -11.87
C GLU A 150 -9.12 3.91 -12.92
N PRO A 151 -9.72 3.55 -14.07
CA PRO A 151 -10.14 4.53 -15.07
C PRO A 151 -11.01 5.65 -14.49
N GLY A 152 -10.76 6.88 -14.90
CA GLY A 152 -11.45 8.05 -14.39
C GLY A 152 -10.57 9.30 -14.33
N GLN A 153 -11.04 10.29 -13.59
CA GLN A 153 -10.33 11.54 -13.31
C GLN A 153 -9.89 11.56 -11.85
N HIS A 154 -8.62 11.82 -11.61
CA HIS A 154 -8.00 11.81 -10.29
C HIS A 154 -7.27 13.11 -10.04
N VAL A 155 -7.54 13.72 -8.89
CA VAL A 155 -6.85 14.91 -8.42
C VAL A 155 -5.91 14.51 -7.28
N LEU A 156 -4.62 14.58 -7.53
CA LEU A 156 -3.59 14.32 -6.54
C LEU A 156 -3.22 15.65 -5.87
N ALA A 157 -3.71 15.85 -4.65
CA ALA A 157 -3.32 17.01 -3.85
C ALA A 157 -1.80 17.09 -3.72
N TYR A 158 -1.27 18.31 -3.57
CA TYR A 158 0.15 18.46 -3.33
C TYR A 158 0.59 17.70 -2.07
N GLU A 159 1.59 16.87 -2.24
CA GLU A 159 2.32 16.24 -1.14
C GLU A 159 3.82 16.45 -1.37
N PRO A 160 4.58 16.88 -0.35
CA PRO A 160 6.02 17.01 -0.49
C PRO A 160 6.64 15.68 -0.90
N CYS A 161 7.26 15.65 -2.07
CA CYS A 161 8.03 14.49 -2.55
C CYS A 161 9.12 14.97 -3.52
N LEU A 162 10.17 14.16 -3.66
CA LEU A 162 11.23 14.42 -4.62
C LEU A 162 10.74 14.15 -6.05
N TYR A 163 10.05 13.02 -6.23
CA TYR A 163 9.49 12.63 -7.51
C TYR A 163 8.07 12.11 -7.39
N LEU A 164 7.28 12.41 -8.42
CA LEU A 164 5.96 11.82 -8.67
C LEU A 164 6.04 10.99 -9.95
N SER A 165 5.90 9.66 -9.84
CA SER A 165 5.98 8.78 -11.00
C SER A 165 4.63 8.17 -11.33
N VAL A 166 4.32 8.10 -12.63
CA VAL A 166 3.08 7.50 -13.17
C VAL A 166 3.47 6.26 -13.96
N ILE A 167 3.05 5.08 -13.51
CA ILE A 167 3.40 3.80 -14.14
C ILE A 167 2.11 3.08 -14.51
N SER A 168 1.90 2.81 -15.80
CA SER A 168 0.80 1.94 -16.20
C SER A 168 1.20 0.47 -16.10
N LEU A 169 0.34 -0.33 -15.46
CA LEU A 169 0.54 -1.78 -15.30
C LEU A 169 -0.07 -2.59 -16.45
N THR A 170 -0.90 -1.94 -17.26
CA THR A 170 -1.56 -2.50 -18.44
C THR A 170 -1.46 -1.52 -19.61
N PRO A 171 -1.87 -1.88 -20.85
CA PRO A 171 -2.22 -0.88 -21.85
C PRO A 171 -3.19 0.15 -21.29
N VAL A 172 -3.07 1.40 -21.72
CA VAL A 172 -3.85 2.54 -21.21
C VAL A 172 -4.35 3.37 -22.39
N GLN A 173 -5.60 3.84 -22.33
CA GLN A 173 -6.18 4.76 -23.32
C GLN A 173 -6.45 6.13 -22.70
N GLY A 174 -6.15 7.17 -23.48
CA GLY A 174 -6.46 8.56 -23.12
C GLY A 174 -5.70 9.09 -21.91
N LEU A 175 -4.52 8.55 -21.58
CA LEU A 175 -3.78 8.99 -20.38
C LEU A 175 -3.37 10.45 -20.52
N THR A 176 -3.78 11.27 -19.54
CA THR A 176 -3.37 12.67 -19.42
C THR A 176 -2.68 12.92 -18.08
N ILE A 177 -1.72 13.84 -18.07
CA ILE A 177 -1.09 14.38 -16.84
C ILE A 177 -1.10 15.90 -16.95
N GLN A 178 -1.78 16.59 -16.04
CA GLN A 178 -1.84 18.05 -15.96
C GLN A 178 -1.39 18.54 -14.59
N GLY A 179 -0.94 19.79 -14.49
CA GLY A 179 -0.48 20.37 -13.23
C GLY A 179 0.93 19.95 -12.80
N ALA A 180 1.47 18.85 -13.30
CA ALA A 180 2.84 18.40 -13.03
C ALA A 180 3.88 19.20 -13.83
N LYS A 181 5.16 19.08 -13.45
CA LYS A 181 6.29 19.69 -14.17
C LYS A 181 6.35 19.23 -15.62
N TYR A 182 6.17 17.92 -15.86
CA TYR A 182 6.06 17.34 -17.20
C TYR A 182 4.61 16.96 -17.44
N THR A 183 3.95 17.65 -18.36
CA THR A 183 2.55 17.38 -18.73
C THR A 183 2.49 16.34 -19.84
N LEU A 184 1.38 15.60 -19.92
CA LEU A 184 1.09 14.65 -20.98
C LEU A 184 -0.29 14.98 -21.58
N PRO A 185 -0.40 15.28 -22.90
CA PRO A 185 -1.69 15.33 -23.57
C PRO A 185 -2.29 13.93 -23.66
N ALA A 186 -3.59 13.82 -23.96
CA ALA A 186 -4.27 12.53 -24.09
C ALA A 186 -3.50 11.59 -25.03
N THR A 187 -3.00 10.50 -24.47
CA THR A 187 -2.08 9.58 -25.14
C THR A 187 -2.48 8.14 -24.86
N ASP A 188 -2.52 7.34 -25.93
CA ASP A 188 -2.74 5.90 -25.83
C ASP A 188 -1.40 5.16 -25.80
N TYR A 189 -1.31 4.18 -24.91
CA TYR A 189 -0.17 3.27 -24.83
C TYR A 189 -0.63 1.83 -24.99
N ALA A 190 -0.14 1.16 -26.04
CA ALA A 190 -0.47 -0.24 -26.34
C ALA A 190 0.24 -1.25 -25.41
N SER A 191 1.17 -0.79 -24.59
CA SER A 191 1.91 -1.59 -23.60
C SER A 191 2.14 -0.79 -22.33
N PRO A 192 2.41 -1.44 -21.16
CA PRO A 192 2.79 -0.75 -19.93
C PRO A 192 3.90 0.28 -20.13
N GLN A 193 3.78 1.42 -19.46
CA GLN A 193 4.72 2.55 -19.54
C GLN A 193 5.17 3.00 -18.17
N SER A 194 6.40 3.47 -18.08
CA SER A 194 6.98 4.02 -16.86
C SER A 194 7.34 5.50 -17.08
N LEU A 195 6.41 6.39 -16.72
CA LEU A 195 6.61 7.83 -16.76
C LEU A 195 7.15 8.28 -15.40
N ILE A 196 8.44 8.06 -15.19
CA ILE A 196 9.11 8.27 -13.91
C ILE A 196 9.73 9.67 -13.77
N SER A 197 10.05 10.06 -12.53
CA SER A 197 10.80 11.27 -12.21
C SER A 197 10.08 12.56 -12.64
N ASN A 198 8.76 12.57 -12.64
CA ASN A 198 8.00 13.82 -12.70
C ASN A 198 8.03 14.50 -11.32
N GLU A 199 7.53 15.70 -11.23
CA GLU A 199 7.56 16.53 -10.01
C GLU A 199 6.27 17.36 -9.92
N TYR A 200 5.86 17.72 -8.70
CA TYR A 200 4.93 18.83 -8.52
C TYR A 200 5.60 20.13 -8.95
N LYS A 201 4.80 21.09 -9.43
CA LYS A 201 5.31 22.44 -9.69
C LYS A 201 5.62 23.17 -8.37
N ALA A 202 6.49 24.17 -8.46
CA ALA A 202 6.81 25.04 -7.31
C ALA A 202 5.59 25.77 -6.74
N SER A 203 4.53 25.96 -7.52
CA SER A 203 3.23 26.51 -7.09
C SER A 203 2.45 25.62 -6.13
N GLN A 204 2.87 24.35 -5.95
CA GLN A 204 2.20 23.37 -5.11
C GLN A 204 0.74 23.08 -5.49
N GLU A 205 0.42 23.31 -6.77
CA GLU A 205 -0.89 22.97 -7.32
C GLU A 205 -1.08 21.46 -7.40
N PRO A 206 -2.33 20.96 -7.36
CA PRO A 206 -2.59 19.54 -7.54
C PRO A 206 -2.19 19.06 -8.93
N VAL A 207 -1.86 17.77 -9.02
CA VAL A 207 -1.65 17.09 -10.29
C VAL A 207 -2.92 16.36 -10.66
N GLU A 208 -3.40 16.56 -11.87
CA GLU A 208 -4.57 15.86 -12.41
C GLU A 208 -4.11 14.75 -13.36
N ILE A 209 -4.65 13.55 -13.14
CA ILE A 209 -4.41 12.37 -13.97
C ILE A 209 -5.77 11.85 -14.41
N ALA A 210 -5.96 11.62 -15.71
CA ALA A 210 -7.16 11.01 -16.22
C ALA A 210 -6.83 9.96 -17.28
N PHE A 211 -7.63 8.90 -17.37
CA PHE A 211 -7.54 7.87 -18.41
C PHE A 211 -8.84 7.10 -18.52
N GLU A 212 -9.11 6.50 -19.70
CA GLU A 212 -10.38 5.84 -20.05
C GLU A 212 -10.36 4.34 -19.76
N SER A 213 -9.21 3.70 -19.90
CA SER A 213 -9.05 2.26 -19.64
C SER A 213 -7.63 1.92 -19.21
N GLY A 214 -7.49 0.81 -18.50
CA GLY A 214 -6.23 0.31 -17.99
C GLY A 214 -6.10 0.41 -16.46
N LEU A 215 -4.90 0.19 -15.96
CA LEU A 215 -4.55 0.26 -14.55
C LEU A 215 -3.27 1.08 -14.41
N VAL A 216 -3.30 2.10 -13.57
CA VAL A 216 -2.19 3.03 -13.36
C VAL A 216 -1.78 3.00 -11.90
N MET A 217 -0.49 3.09 -11.66
CA MET A 217 0.12 3.15 -10.33
C MET A 217 0.89 4.45 -10.18
N ILE A 218 0.70 5.13 -9.05
CA ILE A 218 1.37 6.39 -8.72
C ILE A 218 2.37 6.13 -7.59
N PHE A 219 3.58 6.63 -7.77
CA PHE A 219 4.60 6.68 -6.73
C PHE A 219 4.88 8.11 -6.29
N TRP A 220 4.86 8.34 -4.99
CA TRP A 220 5.51 9.46 -4.34
C TRP A 220 6.84 8.97 -3.77
N VAL A 221 7.94 9.58 -4.22
CA VAL A 221 9.30 9.21 -3.82
C VAL A 221 9.89 10.37 -3.01
N ASN A 222 10.17 10.16 -1.73
CA ASN A 222 10.66 11.20 -0.83
C ASN A 222 12.18 11.21 -0.68
N GLN A 223 12.86 10.09 -0.94
CA GLN A 223 14.30 9.99 -0.89
C GLN A 223 14.79 8.95 -1.91
N VAL A 224 15.98 9.17 -2.47
CA VAL A 224 16.68 8.25 -3.38
C VAL A 224 17.95 7.71 -2.73
#